data_d7c7fde0c7197f32c0808b759e72ae13
#
_entry.id   d7c7fde0c7197f32c0808b759e72ae13
#
_cell.length_a   1.000
_cell.length_b   1.000
_cell.length_c   1.000
_cell.angle_alpha   90.00
_cell.angle_beta   90.00
_cell.angle_gamma   90.00
#
_symmetry.space_group_name_H-M   'P 1'
#
loop_
_entity.id
_entity.type
_entity.pdbx_description
1 polymer ?
#
loop_
_entity_poly.entity_id
_entity_poly.type
_entity_poly.pdbx_seq_one_letter_code
_entity_poly.pdbx_strand_id
1 'polypeptide(L)'
;YYKEEFTIIHGDPTFSNTLVDKENNVWFIDPRGYFGYTEVYGDPDYDFAKVYYSLVGNYDKFNRKKFKLKITDFEAELKIESNGYERFEELFFEIIGKEKKEKIKLLHAIIWLSLTTYAWDDFDMICGAFYNGALKLAEVLR
;
A
#
# COMPACT_ATOMS: atom_id res chain seq x y z
N TYR A 1 -4.31 -16.60 -12.06
CA TYR A 1 -4.02 -17.95 -11.54
C TYR A 1 -2.82 -17.88 -10.61
N TYR A 2 -3.07 -18.01 -9.30
CA TYR A 2 -2.02 -18.08 -8.29
C TYR A 2 -1.28 -19.40 -8.42
N LYS A 3 0.02 -19.36 -8.73
CA LYS A 3 0.93 -20.51 -8.71
C LYS A 3 1.89 -20.49 -7.53
N GLU A 4 1.82 -19.47 -6.69
CA GLU A 4 2.73 -19.30 -5.56
C GLU A 4 2.15 -19.98 -4.31
N GLU A 5 3.02 -20.64 -3.57
CA GLU A 5 2.64 -21.21 -2.28
C GLU A 5 2.43 -20.08 -1.27
N PHE A 6 1.32 -20.14 -0.54
CA PHE A 6 1.06 -19.22 0.55
C PHE A 6 2.03 -19.50 1.71
N THR A 7 2.56 -18.43 2.24
CA THR A 7 3.45 -18.44 3.41
C THR A 7 2.82 -17.67 4.56
N ILE A 8 3.43 -17.72 5.74
CA ILE A 8 3.05 -16.82 6.84
C ILE A 8 3.42 -15.40 6.43
N ILE A 9 2.45 -14.50 6.48
CA ILE A 9 2.61 -13.08 6.18
C ILE A 9 2.28 -12.22 7.41
N HIS A 10 2.83 -11.01 7.44
CA HIS A 10 2.46 -10.01 8.41
C HIS A 10 1.07 -9.41 8.11
N GLY A 11 0.78 -9.21 6.83
CA GLY A 11 -0.48 -8.69 6.31
C GLY A 11 -0.62 -7.17 6.37
N ASP A 12 0.23 -6.45 7.13
CA ASP A 12 0.24 -4.99 7.20
C ASP A 12 1.59 -4.36 7.59
N PRO A 13 2.72 -4.71 6.92
CA PRO A 13 4.03 -4.15 7.24
C PRO A 13 4.21 -2.74 6.66
N THR A 14 3.32 -1.84 7.00
CA THR A 14 3.43 -0.41 6.68
C THR A 14 4.52 0.25 7.52
N PHE A 15 5.00 1.44 7.14
CA PHE A 15 6.01 2.15 7.95
C PHE A 15 5.49 2.51 9.35
N SER A 16 4.18 2.73 9.51
CA SER A 16 3.58 2.95 10.83
C SER A 16 3.65 1.70 11.74
N ASN A 17 3.76 0.50 11.15
CA ASN A 17 3.88 -0.77 11.86
C ASN A 17 5.32 -1.31 11.87
N THR A 18 6.29 -0.45 11.52
CA THR A 18 7.70 -0.80 11.46
C THR A 18 8.48 0.06 12.46
N LEU A 19 9.19 -0.58 13.36
CA LEU A 19 10.06 0.08 14.33
C LEU A 19 11.51 -0.23 14.00
N VAL A 20 12.39 0.75 14.20
CA VAL A 20 13.84 0.59 14.05
C VAL A 20 14.50 0.98 15.37
N ASP A 21 15.31 0.09 15.94
CA ASP A 21 16.04 0.38 17.17
C ASP A 21 17.36 1.12 16.87
N LYS A 22 18.10 1.44 17.93
CA LYS A 22 19.38 2.18 17.83
C LYS A 22 20.50 1.38 17.17
N GLU A 23 20.38 0.07 17.16
CA GLU A 23 21.29 -0.87 16.51
C GLU A 23 20.90 -1.16 15.04
N ASN A 24 19.87 -0.48 14.51
CA ASN A 24 19.26 -0.67 13.19
C ASN A 24 18.57 -2.03 12.99
N ASN A 25 18.15 -2.70 14.08
CA ASN A 25 17.27 -3.84 13.94
C ASN A 25 15.86 -3.37 13.60
N VAL A 26 15.20 -4.09 12.70
CA VAL A 26 13.84 -3.81 12.25
C VAL A 26 12.87 -4.75 12.97
N TRP A 27 11.83 -4.16 13.54
CA TRP A 27 10.75 -4.87 14.22
C TRP A 27 9.43 -4.54 13.58
N PHE A 28 8.68 -5.57 13.21
CA PHE A 28 7.30 -5.42 12.77
C PHE A 28 6.36 -5.62 13.95
N ILE A 29 5.36 -4.75 14.06
CA ILE A 29 4.33 -4.79 15.10
C ILE A 29 2.95 -4.80 14.44
N ASP A 30 1.94 -5.21 15.21
CA ASP A 30 0.53 -5.20 14.77
C ASP A 30 0.28 -6.03 13.50
N PRO A 31 0.63 -7.34 13.51
CA PRO A 31 0.32 -8.20 12.37
C PRO A 31 -1.20 -8.29 12.18
N ARG A 32 -1.65 -8.27 10.93
CA ARG A 32 -3.07 -8.27 10.62
C ARG A 32 -3.82 -9.53 11.06
N GLY A 33 -3.11 -10.66 11.13
CA GLY A 33 -3.65 -11.91 11.63
C GLY A 33 -4.64 -12.64 10.72
N TYR A 34 -4.93 -12.08 9.53
CA TYR A 34 -5.78 -12.74 8.54
C TYR A 34 -5.49 -12.27 7.11
N PHE A 35 -5.68 -13.19 6.15
CA PHE A 35 -5.63 -12.93 4.72
C PHE A 35 -6.77 -13.68 4.04
N GLY A 36 -7.92 -13.02 3.86
CA GLY A 36 -9.11 -13.67 3.35
C GLY A 36 -9.55 -14.86 4.23
N TYR A 37 -9.60 -16.06 3.65
CA TYR A 37 -10.00 -17.29 4.34
C TYR A 37 -8.82 -18.11 4.88
N THR A 38 -7.61 -17.66 4.68
CA THR A 38 -6.38 -18.41 4.97
C THR A 38 -5.69 -17.98 6.25
N GLU A 39 -6.36 -17.15 7.07
CA GLU A 39 -5.85 -16.62 8.33
C GLU A 39 -4.50 -15.91 8.14
N VAL A 40 -3.43 -16.43 8.78
CA VAL A 40 -2.08 -15.84 8.72
C VAL A 40 -1.30 -16.23 7.45
N TYR A 41 -1.85 -17.11 6.62
CA TYR A 41 -1.18 -17.53 5.39
C TYR A 41 -1.67 -16.70 4.21
N GLY A 42 -0.74 -16.19 3.42
CA GLY A 42 -1.05 -15.39 2.25
C GLY A 42 0.08 -15.36 1.24
N ASP A 43 -0.13 -14.59 0.20
CA ASP A 43 0.87 -14.31 -0.81
C ASP A 43 1.95 -13.38 -0.22
N PRO A 44 3.23 -13.78 -0.20
CA PRO A 44 4.31 -12.94 0.31
C PRO A 44 4.44 -11.60 -0.43
N ASP A 45 4.05 -11.54 -1.70
CA ASP A 45 4.06 -10.30 -2.46
C ASP A 45 3.03 -9.27 -1.95
N TYR A 46 2.03 -9.71 -1.19
CA TYR A 46 1.11 -8.79 -0.52
C TYR A 46 1.83 -7.96 0.56
N ASP A 47 2.73 -8.55 1.34
CA ASP A 47 3.54 -7.81 2.30
C ASP A 47 4.48 -6.82 1.61
N PHE A 48 5.11 -7.20 0.50
CA PHE A 48 5.90 -6.27 -0.31
C PHE A 48 5.04 -5.13 -0.87
N ALA A 49 3.80 -5.41 -1.29
CA ALA A 49 2.88 -4.37 -1.73
C ALA A 49 2.47 -3.41 -0.60
N LYS A 50 2.37 -3.89 0.64
CA LYS A 50 2.13 -3.05 1.82
C LYS A 50 3.35 -2.15 2.15
N VAL A 51 4.56 -2.66 2.01
CA VAL A 51 5.78 -1.83 2.10
C VAL A 51 5.79 -0.77 0.99
N TYR A 52 5.50 -1.16 -0.25
CA TYR A 52 5.41 -0.25 -1.40
C TYR A 52 4.31 0.81 -1.21
N TYR A 53 3.21 0.46 -0.58
CA TYR A 53 2.10 1.35 -0.22
C TYR A 53 2.53 2.48 0.71
N SER A 54 3.47 2.23 1.64
CA SER A 54 4.11 3.26 2.44
C SER A 54 5.22 4.00 1.68
N LEU A 55 6.09 3.25 0.98
CA LEU A 55 7.30 3.76 0.32
C LEU A 55 6.96 4.77 -0.80
N VAL A 56 6.11 4.37 -1.74
CA VAL A 56 5.74 5.14 -2.94
C VAL A 56 4.33 5.71 -2.82
N GLY A 57 3.42 4.95 -2.21
CA GLY A 57 2.03 5.35 -2.05
C GLY A 57 1.80 6.48 -1.04
N ASN A 58 2.76 6.77 -0.17
CA ASN A 58 2.63 7.77 0.88
C ASN A 58 1.45 7.51 1.84
N TYR A 59 1.05 6.24 2.01
CA TYR A 59 -0.09 5.87 2.84
C TYR A 59 -0.02 6.45 4.25
N ASP A 60 1.15 6.42 4.90
CA ASP A 60 1.31 6.92 6.27
C ASP A 60 1.04 8.42 6.39
N LYS A 61 1.27 9.19 5.32
CA LYS A 61 0.89 10.60 5.21
C LYS A 61 -0.62 10.73 5.00
N PHE A 62 -1.16 9.94 4.08
CA PHE A 62 -2.60 9.91 3.81
C PHE A 62 -3.40 9.54 5.07
N ASN A 63 -2.99 8.51 5.79
CA ASN A 63 -3.65 8.05 7.02
C ASN A 63 -3.64 9.11 8.14
N ARG A 64 -2.63 10.00 8.14
CA ARG A 64 -2.54 11.17 9.04
C ARG A 64 -3.25 12.42 8.50
N LYS A 65 -4.09 12.27 7.46
CA LYS A 65 -4.82 13.36 6.79
C LYS A 65 -3.89 14.44 6.21
N LYS A 66 -2.66 14.07 5.83
CA LYS A 66 -1.69 14.93 5.17
C LYS A 66 -1.87 14.87 3.65
N PHE A 67 -3.08 15.19 3.20
CA PHE A 67 -3.44 15.27 1.78
C PHE A 67 -4.42 16.41 1.53
N LYS A 68 -4.57 16.76 0.25
CA LYS A 68 -5.61 17.67 -0.25
C LYS A 68 -6.38 16.93 -1.34
N LEU A 69 -7.70 16.95 -1.22
CA LEU A 69 -8.63 16.40 -2.21
C LEU A 69 -9.49 17.52 -2.75
N LYS A 70 -9.59 17.62 -4.08
CA LYS A 70 -10.51 18.51 -4.77
C LYS A 70 -11.32 17.68 -5.76
N ILE A 71 -12.62 17.73 -5.64
CA ILE A 71 -13.55 17.04 -6.54
C ILE A 71 -14.44 18.09 -7.21
N THR A 72 -14.57 17.99 -8.51
CA THR A 72 -15.49 18.78 -9.34
C THR A 72 -16.35 17.83 -10.19
N ASP A 73 -17.31 18.38 -10.95
CA ASP A 73 -18.14 17.57 -11.86
C ASP A 73 -17.35 16.86 -12.96
N PHE A 74 -16.09 17.26 -13.20
CA PHE A 74 -15.29 16.79 -14.34
C PHE A 74 -13.97 16.13 -13.93
N GLU A 75 -13.47 16.38 -12.73
CA GLU A 75 -12.16 15.92 -12.28
C GLU A 75 -12.10 15.68 -10.77
N ALA A 76 -11.21 14.76 -10.37
CA ALA A 76 -10.78 14.60 -9.00
C ALA A 76 -9.26 14.74 -8.94
N GLU A 77 -8.77 15.66 -8.11
CA GLU A 77 -7.35 15.88 -7.85
C GLU A 77 -7.04 15.49 -6.40
N LEU A 78 -6.14 14.51 -6.24
CA LEU A 78 -5.61 14.13 -4.94
C LEU A 78 -4.11 14.44 -4.88
N LYS A 79 -3.72 15.16 -3.83
CA LYS A 79 -2.33 15.48 -3.52
C LYS A 79 -2.00 14.98 -2.13
N ILE A 80 -1.18 13.94 -2.01
CA ILE A 80 -0.66 13.43 -0.73
C ILE A 80 0.72 14.06 -0.48
N GLU A 81 1.00 14.45 0.76
CA GLU A 81 2.35 14.92 1.12
C GLU A 81 3.36 13.79 0.92
N SER A 82 4.50 14.12 0.30
CA SER A 82 5.61 13.18 0.13
C SER A 82 6.23 12.79 1.47
N ASN A 83 6.61 11.52 1.61
CA ASN A 83 7.44 11.03 2.70
C ASN A 83 8.94 11.14 2.39
N GLY A 84 9.29 11.44 1.13
CA GLY A 84 10.68 11.55 0.63
C GLY A 84 11.34 10.21 0.29
N TYR A 85 10.60 9.09 0.41
CA TYR A 85 11.14 7.75 0.15
C TYR A 85 10.80 7.23 -1.25
N GLU A 86 9.97 7.89 -2.03
CA GLU A 86 9.57 7.49 -3.38
C GLU A 86 10.77 7.31 -4.32
N ARG A 87 11.84 8.08 -4.08
CA ARG A 87 13.12 7.97 -4.81
C ARG A 87 13.80 6.60 -4.70
N PHE A 88 13.39 5.78 -3.76
CA PHE A 88 13.93 4.43 -3.55
C PHE A 88 13.11 3.34 -4.27
N GLU A 89 12.15 3.70 -5.14
CA GLU A 89 11.33 2.73 -5.87
C GLU A 89 12.18 1.72 -6.66
N GLU A 90 13.19 2.20 -7.40
CA GLU A 90 14.03 1.31 -8.18
C GLU A 90 14.88 0.39 -7.29
N LEU A 91 15.44 0.91 -6.20
CA LEU A 91 16.17 0.09 -5.23
C LEU A 91 15.26 -0.98 -4.59
N PHE A 92 14.01 -0.64 -4.29
CA PHE A 92 13.03 -1.58 -3.77
C PHE A 92 12.85 -2.77 -4.72
N PHE A 93 12.64 -2.50 -6.02
CA PHE A 93 12.50 -3.57 -7.01
C PHE A 93 13.81 -4.31 -7.32
N GLU A 94 14.95 -3.70 -7.13
CA GLU A 94 16.25 -4.39 -7.19
C GLU A 94 16.40 -5.42 -6.08
N ILE A 95 15.88 -5.12 -4.89
CA ILE A 95 15.97 -6.00 -3.72
C ILE A 95 14.97 -7.16 -3.81
N ILE A 96 13.70 -6.90 -4.17
CA ILE A 96 12.65 -7.91 -4.14
C ILE A 96 12.50 -8.72 -5.43
N GLY A 97 13.10 -8.25 -6.54
CA GLY A 97 12.98 -8.80 -7.88
C GLY A 97 12.18 -7.90 -8.83
N LYS A 98 12.79 -7.50 -9.95
CA LYS A 98 12.16 -6.60 -10.96
C LYS A 98 10.96 -7.24 -11.65
N GLU A 99 10.93 -8.57 -11.74
CA GLU A 99 9.84 -9.35 -12.30
C GLU A 99 8.53 -9.23 -11.50
N LYS A 100 8.62 -8.84 -10.22
CA LYS A 100 7.46 -8.64 -9.35
C LYS A 100 6.78 -7.28 -9.53
N LYS A 101 7.40 -6.36 -10.28
CA LYS A 101 7.00 -4.95 -10.37
C LYS A 101 5.52 -4.78 -10.73
N GLU A 102 5.04 -5.48 -11.76
CA GLU A 102 3.65 -5.38 -12.22
C GLU A 102 2.66 -5.92 -11.19
N LYS A 103 2.98 -7.07 -10.59
CA LYS A 103 2.16 -7.69 -9.55
C LYS A 103 2.06 -6.79 -8.31
N ILE A 104 3.18 -6.23 -7.86
CA ILE A 104 3.24 -5.32 -6.70
C ILE A 104 2.41 -4.05 -6.98
N LYS A 105 2.52 -3.46 -8.17
CA LYS A 105 1.73 -2.28 -8.54
C LYS A 105 0.24 -2.58 -8.62
N LEU A 106 -0.13 -3.75 -9.11
CA LEU A 106 -1.53 -4.20 -9.10
C LEU A 106 -2.05 -4.37 -7.68
N LEU A 107 -1.32 -5.08 -6.83
CA LEU A 107 -1.68 -5.26 -5.42
C LEU A 107 -1.76 -3.92 -4.69
N HIS A 108 -0.85 -2.98 -4.97
CA HIS A 108 -0.88 -1.62 -4.43
C HIS A 108 -2.18 -0.89 -4.80
N ALA A 109 -2.63 -0.97 -6.06
CA ALA A 109 -3.89 -0.38 -6.48
C ALA A 109 -5.09 -1.01 -5.74
N ILE A 110 -5.10 -2.34 -5.60
CA ILE A 110 -6.15 -3.07 -4.86
C ILE A 110 -6.15 -2.68 -3.37
N ILE A 111 -4.98 -2.51 -2.76
CA ILE A 111 -4.85 -2.08 -1.36
C ILE A 111 -5.47 -0.68 -1.17
N TRP A 112 -5.21 0.27 -2.10
CA TRP A 112 -5.85 1.57 -2.07
C TRP A 112 -7.37 1.48 -2.16
N LEU A 113 -7.90 0.68 -3.09
CA LEU A 113 -9.35 0.48 -3.23
C LEU A 113 -9.95 -0.17 -1.97
N SER A 114 -9.25 -1.13 -1.35
CA SER A 114 -9.72 -1.80 -0.14
C SER A 114 -9.80 -0.85 1.07
N LEU A 115 -9.00 0.22 1.09
CA LEU A 115 -9.02 1.20 2.17
C LEU A 115 -10.38 1.88 2.31
N THR A 116 -11.15 1.99 1.24
CA THR A 116 -12.51 2.56 1.27
C THR A 116 -13.44 1.83 2.24
N THR A 117 -13.17 0.57 2.54
CA THR A 117 -13.98 -0.24 3.47
C THR A 117 -13.60 0.00 4.94
N TYR A 118 -12.47 0.64 5.22
CA TYR A 118 -11.99 0.91 6.57
C TYR A 118 -12.17 2.39 6.99
N ALA A 119 -12.24 3.30 6.02
CA ALA A 119 -12.38 4.73 6.25
C ALA A 119 -13.85 5.21 6.24
N TRP A 120 -14.78 4.34 6.59
CA TRP A 120 -16.22 4.48 6.38
C TRP A 120 -16.88 5.69 7.08
N ASP A 121 -16.22 6.34 8.01
CA ASP A 121 -16.67 7.55 8.72
C ASP A 121 -16.00 8.84 8.20
N ASP A 122 -15.12 8.75 7.19
CA ASP A 122 -14.38 9.88 6.62
C ASP A 122 -14.53 9.94 5.10
N PHE A 123 -15.42 10.81 4.65
CA PHE A 123 -15.75 10.94 3.22
C PHE A 123 -14.53 11.30 2.35
N ASP A 124 -13.67 12.22 2.82
CA ASP A 124 -12.48 12.63 2.05
C ASP A 124 -11.47 11.48 1.94
N MET A 125 -11.32 10.68 3.00
CA MET A 125 -10.48 9.49 2.95
C MET A 125 -11.06 8.41 2.03
N ILE A 126 -12.39 8.18 2.05
CA ILE A 126 -13.05 7.24 1.13
C ILE A 126 -12.81 7.66 -0.31
N CYS A 127 -13.14 8.91 -0.64
CA CYS A 127 -12.99 9.44 -1.99
C CYS A 127 -11.51 9.45 -2.43
N GLY A 128 -10.61 9.92 -1.58
CA GLY A 128 -9.18 9.96 -1.86
C GLY A 128 -8.61 8.57 -2.13
N ALA A 129 -8.97 7.58 -1.30
CA ALA A 129 -8.55 6.19 -1.48
C ALA A 129 -9.12 5.59 -2.78
N PHE A 130 -10.40 5.84 -3.07
CA PHE A 130 -11.05 5.36 -4.29
C PHE A 130 -10.40 5.92 -5.56
N TYR A 131 -10.26 7.24 -5.67
CA TYR A 131 -9.69 7.86 -6.85
C TYR A 131 -8.22 7.50 -7.04
N ASN A 132 -7.43 7.44 -5.95
CA ASN A 132 -6.04 7.02 -6.04
C ASN A 132 -5.92 5.56 -6.49
N GLY A 133 -6.71 4.67 -5.88
CA GLY A 133 -6.72 3.26 -6.27
C GLY A 133 -7.15 3.04 -7.71
N ALA A 134 -8.21 3.73 -8.17
CA ALA A 134 -8.67 3.66 -9.55
C ALA A 134 -7.62 4.18 -10.55
N LEU A 135 -6.93 5.29 -10.22
CA LEU A 135 -5.83 5.81 -11.04
C LEU A 135 -4.69 4.81 -11.14
N LYS A 136 -4.23 4.27 -10.00
CA LYS A 136 -3.15 3.27 -9.96
C LYS A 136 -3.52 1.99 -10.71
N LEU A 137 -4.76 1.55 -10.62
CA LEU A 137 -5.25 0.41 -11.38
C LEU A 137 -5.22 0.69 -12.89
N ALA A 138 -5.67 1.87 -13.31
CA ALA A 138 -5.63 2.26 -14.72
C ALA A 138 -4.20 2.38 -15.28
N GLU A 139 -3.21 2.78 -14.44
CA GLU A 139 -1.78 2.81 -14.82
C GLU A 139 -1.21 1.41 -15.09
N VAL A 140 -1.66 0.39 -14.33
CA VAL A 140 -1.19 -1.00 -14.47
C VAL A 140 -1.86 -1.73 -15.63
N LEU A 141 -3.09 -1.38 -15.97
CA LEU A 141 -3.87 -2.05 -17.03
C LEU A 141 -3.63 -1.49 -18.44
N ARG A 142 -2.79 -0.48 -18.59
CA ARG A 142 -2.38 0.11 -19.89
C ARG A 142 -1.20 -0.65 -20.50
#